data_c54c3df0117e59dcabf296c5afa29ac4
#
_entry.id   c54c3df0117e59dcabf296c5afa29ac4
#
_cell.length_a   1.000
_cell.length_b   1.000
_cell.length_c   1.000
_cell.angle_alpha   90.00
_cell.angle_beta   90.00
_cell.angle_gamma   90.00
#
_symmetry.space_group_name_H-M   'P 1'
#
loop_
_entity.id
_entity.type
_entity.pdbx_description
1 polymer ?
#
loop_
_entity_poly.entity_id
_entity_poly.type
_entity_poly.pdbx_seq_one_letter_code
_entity_poly.pdbx_strand_id
1 'polypeptide(L)'
;MKAEVYVVIVAGGKGLRMGGEKPKQFQDLKGRPVLMHTLERFREALPEGKLILVLPESWMTMWRDLCHRHAFDIDHELVKGGETRFHSVKNGLDAIRGEEGVVAVHDGVRPFVAVDVIRECVKQALTGACVVPVIAPVESVRLKQGDTDRTQSIDRNLCLLVQTPQVFPLNRLRQAYSQPYQSLFTDDASVVEADGGQVEVVEGNRENIKLTTPFDWAVAQLLCQ
;
A
#
# COMPACT_ATOMS: atom_id res chain seq x y z
N MET A 1 22.91 16.16 2.40
CA MET A 1 22.32 15.47 1.24
C MET A 1 20.82 15.36 1.48
N LYS A 2 19.98 15.51 0.44
CA LYS A 2 18.53 15.31 0.57
C LYS A 2 18.28 13.81 0.77
N ALA A 3 17.52 13.43 1.79
CA ALA A 3 17.22 12.01 2.04
C ALA A 3 16.44 11.42 0.86
N GLU A 4 16.80 10.23 0.42
CA GLU A 4 16.10 9.54 -0.67
C GLU A 4 14.75 8.99 -0.20
N VAL A 5 13.75 9.07 -1.06
CA VAL A 5 12.41 8.53 -0.82
C VAL A 5 12.11 7.48 -1.88
N TYR A 6 11.85 6.26 -1.42
CA TYR A 6 11.45 5.12 -2.24
C TYR A 6 9.97 4.82 -2.02
N VAL A 7 9.31 4.35 -3.06
CA VAL A 7 7.90 3.96 -3.00
C VAL A 7 7.76 2.57 -3.60
N VAL A 8 7.40 1.59 -2.79
CA VAL A 8 7.11 0.22 -3.21
C VAL A 8 5.60 0.05 -3.32
N ILE A 9 5.09 0.02 -4.55
CA ILE A 9 3.67 -0.19 -4.83
C ILE A 9 3.44 -1.66 -5.13
N VAL A 10 2.71 -2.36 -4.24
CA VAL A 10 2.42 -3.79 -4.40
C VAL A 10 1.06 -4.01 -5.05
N ALA A 11 1.06 -4.69 -6.18
CA ALA A 11 -0.15 -4.96 -6.97
C ALA A 11 -0.25 -6.45 -7.36
N GLY A 12 0.10 -7.35 -6.42
CA GLY A 12 0.18 -8.81 -6.62
C GLY A 12 -1.12 -9.58 -6.45
N GLY A 13 -2.21 -8.95 -6.02
CA GLY A 13 -3.47 -9.63 -5.73
C GLY A 13 -4.10 -10.29 -6.95
N LYS A 14 -4.41 -11.59 -6.88
CA LYS A 14 -5.06 -12.36 -7.97
C LYS A 14 -6.47 -11.87 -8.31
N GLY A 15 -7.05 -10.95 -7.55
CA GLY A 15 -8.32 -10.26 -7.86
C GLY A 15 -9.57 -11.13 -8.04
N LEU A 16 -9.51 -12.42 -7.72
CA LEU A 16 -10.55 -13.43 -8.01
C LEU A 16 -11.94 -13.13 -7.42
N ARG A 17 -12.02 -12.26 -6.41
CA ARG A 17 -13.30 -11.90 -5.76
C ARG A 17 -14.21 -10.98 -6.59
N MET A 18 -13.70 -10.39 -7.67
CA MET A 18 -14.46 -9.45 -8.53
C MET A 18 -15.05 -10.11 -9.78
N GLY A 19 -14.85 -11.42 -9.99
CA GLY A 19 -15.48 -12.19 -11.09
C GLY A 19 -15.07 -11.81 -12.53
N GLY A 20 -14.02 -10.99 -12.70
CA GLY A 20 -13.56 -10.56 -14.02
C GLY A 20 -12.31 -11.29 -14.50
N GLU A 21 -12.11 -11.36 -15.82
CA GLU A 21 -10.91 -11.94 -16.44
C GLU A 21 -9.64 -11.13 -16.17
N LYS A 22 -9.77 -9.82 -15.86
CA LYS A 22 -8.65 -8.92 -15.56
C LYS A 22 -8.50 -8.69 -14.06
N PRO A 23 -7.27 -8.75 -13.51
CA PRO A 23 -7.00 -8.35 -12.14
C PRO A 23 -7.48 -6.91 -11.86
N LYS A 24 -7.98 -6.68 -10.64
CA LYS A 24 -8.62 -5.42 -10.25
C LYS A 24 -7.73 -4.18 -10.42
N GLN A 25 -6.41 -4.31 -10.25
CA GLN A 25 -5.46 -3.22 -10.46
C GLN A 25 -5.39 -2.72 -11.90
N PHE A 26 -5.82 -3.54 -12.86
CA PHE A 26 -5.86 -3.21 -14.29
C PHE A 26 -7.28 -2.91 -14.80
N GLN A 27 -8.30 -2.98 -13.93
CA GLN A 27 -9.64 -2.57 -14.29
C GLN A 27 -9.69 -1.07 -14.56
N ASP A 28 -10.56 -0.69 -15.47
CA ASP A 28 -10.74 0.70 -15.88
C ASP A 28 -11.48 1.53 -14.82
N LEU A 29 -10.88 2.65 -14.45
CA LEU A 29 -11.47 3.68 -13.63
C LEU A 29 -11.41 5.01 -14.40
N LYS A 30 -12.55 5.47 -14.91
CA LYS A 30 -12.65 6.69 -15.73
C LYS A 30 -11.68 6.69 -16.93
N GLY A 31 -11.64 5.59 -17.67
CA GLY A 31 -10.86 5.47 -18.92
C GLY A 31 -9.41 5.04 -18.73
N ARG A 32 -8.96 4.77 -17.50
CA ARG A 32 -7.57 4.40 -17.20
C ARG A 32 -7.47 3.30 -16.12
N PRO A 33 -6.49 2.40 -16.17
CA PRO A 33 -6.25 1.42 -15.12
C PRO A 33 -6.09 2.04 -13.73
N VAL A 34 -6.72 1.46 -12.70
CA VAL A 34 -6.60 1.90 -11.29
C VAL A 34 -5.14 2.13 -10.88
N LEU A 35 -4.25 1.24 -11.30
CA LEU A 35 -2.84 1.30 -10.94
C LEU A 35 -2.15 2.57 -11.46
N MET A 36 -2.57 3.12 -12.61
CA MET A 36 -2.06 4.38 -13.13
C MET A 36 -2.43 5.54 -12.20
N HIS A 37 -3.67 5.62 -11.74
CA HIS A 37 -4.11 6.62 -10.77
C HIS A 37 -3.26 6.56 -9.48
N THR A 38 -2.97 5.33 -9.01
CA THR A 38 -2.13 5.16 -7.82
C THR A 38 -0.71 5.70 -8.05
N LEU A 39 -0.07 5.35 -9.16
CA LEU A 39 1.28 5.85 -9.50
C LEU A 39 1.31 7.37 -9.67
N GLU A 40 0.30 7.94 -10.32
CA GLU A 40 0.15 9.40 -10.49
C GLU A 40 0.06 10.11 -9.14
N ARG A 41 -0.70 9.57 -8.21
CA ARG A 41 -0.85 10.15 -6.88
C ARG A 41 0.50 10.22 -6.13
N PHE A 42 1.33 9.18 -6.25
CA PHE A 42 2.67 9.19 -5.67
C PHE A 42 3.63 10.14 -6.40
N ARG A 43 3.55 10.23 -7.73
CA ARG A 43 4.37 11.18 -8.49
C ARG A 43 4.02 12.62 -8.16
N GLU A 44 2.72 12.93 -7.97
CA GLU A 44 2.24 14.25 -7.53
C GLU A 44 2.74 14.59 -6.11
N ALA A 45 2.65 13.64 -5.20
CA ALA A 45 3.08 13.84 -3.81
C ALA A 45 4.60 13.97 -3.67
N LEU A 46 5.35 13.16 -4.42
CA LEU A 46 6.79 12.94 -4.33
C LEU A 46 7.42 13.01 -5.74
N PRO A 47 7.60 14.20 -6.31
CA PRO A 47 8.10 14.34 -7.69
C PRO A 47 9.45 13.68 -7.95
N GLU A 48 10.33 13.62 -6.93
CA GLU A 48 11.66 12.99 -7.01
C GLU A 48 11.69 11.57 -6.40
N GLY A 49 10.53 11.06 -5.93
CA GLY A 49 10.42 9.73 -5.35
C GLY A 49 10.72 8.63 -6.37
N LYS A 50 11.51 7.64 -5.96
CA LYS A 50 11.84 6.47 -6.80
C LYS A 50 10.73 5.44 -6.67
N LEU A 51 9.91 5.30 -7.72
CA LEU A 51 8.77 4.39 -7.74
C LEU A 51 9.20 2.99 -8.17
N ILE A 52 8.80 2.00 -7.40
CA ILE A 52 9.05 0.58 -7.64
C ILE A 52 7.67 -0.12 -7.64
N LEU A 53 7.28 -0.63 -8.80
CA LEU A 53 6.03 -1.33 -8.98
C LEU A 53 6.26 -2.84 -8.93
N VAL A 54 5.63 -3.51 -7.96
CA VAL A 54 5.76 -4.96 -7.78
C VAL A 54 4.51 -5.66 -8.33
N LEU A 55 4.70 -6.44 -9.40
CA LEU A 55 3.65 -7.19 -10.09
C LEU A 55 4.01 -8.68 -10.19
N PRO A 56 3.01 -9.58 -10.22
CA PRO A 56 3.23 -10.95 -10.71
C PRO A 56 3.85 -10.92 -12.10
N GLU A 57 4.81 -11.79 -12.34
CA GLU A 57 5.53 -11.88 -13.62
C GLU A 57 4.59 -12.02 -14.82
N SER A 58 3.53 -12.81 -14.66
CA SER A 58 2.49 -13.03 -15.69
C SER A 58 1.77 -11.74 -16.14
N TRP A 59 1.81 -10.67 -15.36
CA TRP A 59 1.12 -9.41 -15.66
C TRP A 59 2.05 -8.28 -16.11
N MET A 60 3.37 -8.49 -16.09
CA MET A 60 4.35 -7.44 -16.42
C MET A 60 4.25 -7.02 -17.89
N THR A 61 4.05 -7.96 -18.82
CA THR A 61 3.85 -7.66 -20.25
C THR A 61 2.57 -6.87 -20.47
N MET A 62 1.44 -7.33 -19.88
CA MET A 62 0.18 -6.59 -19.97
C MET A 62 0.31 -5.16 -19.41
N TRP A 63 1.05 -4.96 -18.33
CA TRP A 63 1.27 -3.63 -17.78
C TRP A 63 2.03 -2.71 -18.75
N ARG A 64 3.10 -3.20 -19.37
CA ARG A 64 3.85 -2.43 -20.40
C ARG A 64 2.96 -2.06 -21.58
N ASP A 65 2.11 -2.99 -22.06
CA ASP A 65 1.15 -2.74 -23.14
C ASP A 65 0.10 -1.68 -22.74
N LEU A 66 -0.35 -1.70 -21.47
CA LEU A 66 -1.25 -0.69 -20.93
C LEU A 66 -0.56 0.68 -20.88
N CYS A 67 0.66 0.76 -20.38
CA CYS A 67 1.44 2.00 -20.36
C CYS A 67 1.59 2.59 -21.77
N HIS A 68 1.94 1.77 -22.75
CA HIS A 68 2.05 2.22 -24.15
C HIS A 68 0.72 2.73 -24.70
N ARG A 69 -0.39 2.00 -24.49
CA ARG A 69 -1.72 2.39 -24.98
C ARG A 69 -2.26 3.69 -24.39
N HIS A 70 -1.93 3.97 -23.12
CA HIS A 70 -2.39 5.16 -22.41
C HIS A 70 -1.36 6.29 -22.42
N ALA A 71 -0.24 6.15 -23.17
CA ALA A 71 0.88 7.09 -23.17
C ALA A 71 1.31 7.45 -21.72
N PHE A 72 1.38 6.40 -20.86
CA PHE A 72 1.73 6.57 -19.45
C PHE A 72 3.24 6.58 -19.29
N ASP A 73 3.79 7.74 -18.98
CA ASP A 73 5.24 8.07 -18.99
C ASP A 73 5.84 8.24 -17.58
N ILE A 74 5.07 7.96 -16.52
CA ILE A 74 5.61 8.00 -15.15
C ILE A 74 6.69 6.94 -14.99
N ASP A 75 7.93 7.41 -14.75
CA ASP A 75 9.08 6.54 -14.54
C ASP A 75 8.91 5.70 -13.27
N HIS A 76 9.08 4.39 -13.42
CA HIS A 76 9.02 3.42 -12.33
C HIS A 76 9.79 2.14 -12.69
N GLU A 77 10.45 1.57 -11.69
CA GLU A 77 11.08 0.25 -11.83
C GLU A 77 10.03 -0.85 -11.67
N LEU A 78 10.05 -1.83 -12.57
CA LEU A 78 9.10 -2.95 -12.54
C LEU A 78 9.78 -4.20 -11.96
N VAL A 79 9.29 -4.66 -10.82
CA VAL A 79 9.85 -5.78 -10.05
C VAL A 79 8.87 -6.95 -9.99
N LYS A 80 9.38 -8.16 -10.09
CA LYS A 80 8.60 -9.41 -9.94
C LYS A 80 8.15 -9.60 -8.50
N GLY A 81 6.85 -9.82 -8.31
CA GLY A 81 6.26 -10.17 -7.01
C GLY A 81 6.61 -11.58 -6.55
N GLY A 82 6.42 -11.82 -5.27
CA GLY A 82 6.61 -13.11 -4.63
C GLY A 82 5.29 -13.84 -4.37
N GLU A 83 5.38 -14.96 -3.66
CA GLU A 83 4.26 -15.85 -3.35
C GLU A 83 3.17 -15.18 -2.51
N THR A 84 3.57 -14.36 -1.56
CA THR A 84 2.68 -13.60 -0.67
C THR A 84 2.93 -12.10 -0.78
N ARG A 85 2.10 -11.27 -0.08
CA ARG A 85 2.34 -9.83 0.03
C ARG A 85 3.71 -9.55 0.66
N PHE A 86 4.08 -10.27 1.71
CA PHE A 86 5.39 -10.16 2.36
C PHE A 86 6.54 -10.37 1.35
N HIS A 87 6.52 -11.46 0.60
CA HIS A 87 7.56 -11.74 -0.39
C HIS A 87 7.59 -10.73 -1.53
N SER A 88 6.43 -10.17 -1.89
CA SER A 88 6.35 -9.10 -2.89
C SER A 88 6.98 -7.81 -2.40
N VAL A 89 6.70 -7.39 -1.14
CA VAL A 89 7.35 -6.22 -0.54
C VAL A 89 8.85 -6.46 -0.41
N LYS A 90 9.26 -7.64 0.05
CA LYS A 90 10.68 -8.01 0.15
C LYS A 90 11.40 -7.86 -1.19
N ASN A 91 10.84 -8.38 -2.28
CA ASN A 91 11.42 -8.24 -3.61
C ASN A 91 11.52 -6.76 -4.03
N GLY A 92 10.53 -5.93 -3.68
CA GLY A 92 10.58 -4.49 -3.90
C GLY A 92 11.70 -3.81 -3.10
N LEU A 93 11.90 -4.20 -1.85
CA LEU A 93 12.98 -3.69 -1.00
C LEU A 93 14.36 -4.10 -1.51
N ASP A 94 14.49 -5.34 -2.00
CA ASP A 94 15.74 -5.89 -2.53
C ASP A 94 16.16 -5.19 -3.85
N ALA A 95 15.20 -4.61 -4.60
CA ALA A 95 15.47 -3.81 -5.79
C ALA A 95 16.02 -2.42 -5.47
N ILE A 96 15.82 -1.88 -4.27
CA ILE A 96 16.36 -0.58 -3.86
C ILE A 96 17.88 -0.66 -3.73
N ARG A 97 18.60 0.12 -4.53
CA ARG A 97 20.07 0.12 -4.52
C ARG A 97 20.67 1.04 -3.45
N GLY A 98 19.92 2.00 -2.92
CA GLY A 98 20.37 2.89 -1.85
C GLY A 98 20.45 2.19 -0.50
N GLU A 99 21.24 2.74 0.40
CA GLU A 99 21.40 2.22 1.76
C GLU A 99 20.62 3.04 2.79
N GLU A 100 20.36 4.31 2.49
CA GLU A 100 19.71 5.27 3.37
C GLU A 100 18.43 5.85 2.76
N GLY A 101 17.62 6.49 3.60
CA GLY A 101 16.38 7.12 3.21
C GLY A 101 15.16 6.48 3.84
N VAL A 102 13.99 6.76 3.27
CA VAL A 102 12.71 6.20 3.73
C VAL A 102 12.03 5.46 2.59
N VAL A 103 11.22 4.46 2.95
CA VAL A 103 10.45 3.68 1.99
C VAL A 103 8.97 3.69 2.38
N ALA A 104 8.12 4.08 1.44
CA ALA A 104 6.67 4.00 1.53
C ALA A 104 6.20 2.71 0.84
N VAL A 105 5.50 1.85 1.56
CA VAL A 105 4.86 0.66 0.99
C VAL A 105 3.36 0.92 0.82
N HIS A 106 2.85 0.72 -0.40
CA HIS A 106 1.48 1.07 -0.73
C HIS A 106 0.76 -0.02 -1.54
N ASP A 107 -0.53 -0.18 -1.25
CA ASP A 107 -1.39 -1.07 -2.04
C ASP A 107 -1.75 -0.44 -3.38
N GLY A 108 -1.40 -1.07 -4.51
CA GLY A 108 -1.68 -0.56 -5.86
C GLY A 108 -3.16 -0.38 -6.22
N VAL A 109 -4.06 -0.79 -5.34
CA VAL A 109 -5.52 -0.64 -5.48
C VAL A 109 -6.12 0.36 -4.49
N ARG A 110 -5.33 1.35 -4.03
CA ARG A 110 -5.78 2.51 -3.24
C ARG A 110 -5.45 3.82 -3.98
N PRO A 111 -6.18 4.15 -5.05
CA PRO A 111 -5.85 5.30 -5.89
C PRO A 111 -6.18 6.66 -5.26
N PHE A 112 -6.87 6.70 -4.11
CA PHE A 112 -7.42 7.92 -3.51
C PHE A 112 -6.72 8.37 -2.23
N VAL A 113 -5.49 7.90 -1.99
CA VAL A 113 -4.70 8.43 -0.88
C VAL A 113 -4.44 9.92 -1.11
N ALA A 114 -4.68 10.75 -0.10
CA ALA A 114 -4.45 12.20 -0.21
C ALA A 114 -2.94 12.49 -0.28
N VAL A 115 -2.58 13.46 -1.14
CA VAL A 115 -1.18 13.90 -1.32
C VAL A 115 -0.57 14.34 0.01
N ASP A 116 -1.33 15.06 0.83
CA ASP A 116 -0.86 15.55 2.13
C ASP A 116 -0.63 14.40 3.13
N VAL A 117 -1.44 13.34 3.09
CA VAL A 117 -1.22 12.13 3.89
C VAL A 117 0.10 11.46 3.50
N ILE A 118 0.39 11.31 2.20
CA ILE A 118 1.67 10.76 1.73
C ILE A 118 2.84 11.59 2.24
N ARG A 119 2.74 12.92 2.08
CA ARG A 119 3.80 13.86 2.48
C ARG A 119 4.03 13.85 3.98
N GLU A 120 2.96 13.82 4.79
CA GLU A 120 3.08 13.79 6.25
C GLU A 120 3.70 12.48 6.74
N CYS A 121 3.29 11.31 6.19
CA CYS A 121 3.93 10.03 6.50
C CYS A 121 5.43 10.06 6.20
N VAL A 122 5.82 10.56 5.01
CA VAL A 122 7.24 10.65 4.62
C VAL A 122 8.00 11.61 5.54
N LYS A 123 7.44 12.77 5.85
CA LYS A 123 8.05 13.77 6.73
C LYS A 123 8.34 13.19 8.11
N GLN A 124 7.40 12.48 8.72
CA GLN A 124 7.61 11.84 10.02
C GLN A 124 8.62 10.68 9.93
N ALA A 125 8.56 9.87 8.90
CA ALA A 125 9.53 8.79 8.72
C ALA A 125 10.98 9.29 8.53
N LEU A 126 11.16 10.47 7.95
CA LEU A 126 12.48 11.13 7.83
C LEU A 126 13.08 11.53 9.21
N THR A 127 12.27 11.60 10.27
CA THR A 127 12.79 11.78 11.64
C THR A 127 13.16 10.47 12.33
N GLY A 128 12.99 9.33 11.65
CA GLY A 128 13.30 7.99 12.17
C GLY A 128 12.08 7.19 12.61
N ALA A 129 10.86 7.74 12.55
CA ALA A 129 9.64 7.06 12.95
C ALA A 129 9.20 5.99 11.91
N CYS A 130 8.53 4.93 12.38
CA CYS A 130 7.79 4.01 11.54
C CYS A 130 6.31 4.47 11.55
N VAL A 131 5.75 4.86 10.40
CA VAL A 131 4.52 5.64 10.34
C VAL A 131 3.45 4.95 9.50
N VAL A 132 2.22 4.91 10.00
CA VAL A 132 1.07 4.41 9.25
C VAL A 132 -0.12 5.38 9.31
N PRO A 133 -0.82 5.63 8.20
CA PRO A 133 -2.04 6.42 8.20
C PRO A 133 -3.20 5.57 8.71
N VAL A 134 -4.05 6.17 9.52
CA VAL A 134 -5.20 5.51 10.14
C VAL A 134 -6.46 6.36 10.06
N ILE A 135 -7.62 5.70 10.11
CA ILE A 135 -8.91 6.35 10.31
C ILE A 135 -9.65 5.70 11.50
N ALA A 136 -10.43 6.49 12.23
CA ALA A 136 -11.28 5.94 13.28
C ALA A 136 -12.49 5.20 12.68
N PRO A 137 -12.91 4.04 13.25
CA PRO A 137 -14.15 3.38 12.86
C PRO A 137 -15.37 4.24 13.25
N VAL A 138 -16.37 4.25 12.36
CA VAL A 138 -17.65 4.95 12.64
C VAL A 138 -18.59 4.05 13.41
N GLU A 139 -18.59 2.76 13.07
CA GLU A 139 -19.45 1.74 13.66
C GLU A 139 -18.94 1.33 15.05
N SER A 140 -19.86 0.71 15.84
CA SER A 140 -19.48 0.04 17.07
C SER A 140 -18.64 -1.20 16.77
N VAL A 141 -17.53 -1.37 17.48
CA VAL A 141 -16.60 -2.49 17.29
C VAL A 141 -16.87 -3.59 18.30
N ARG A 142 -16.88 -4.84 17.86
CA ARG A 142 -16.98 -6.03 18.71
C ARG A 142 -15.87 -7.02 18.42
N LEU A 143 -15.24 -7.53 19.49
CA LEU A 143 -14.24 -8.59 19.38
C LEU A 143 -14.95 -9.95 19.44
N LYS A 144 -14.67 -10.82 18.46
CA LYS A 144 -15.14 -12.21 18.47
C LYS A 144 -14.37 -13.02 19.51
N GLN A 145 -15.04 -13.87 20.26
CA GLN A 145 -14.44 -14.73 21.29
C GLN A 145 -14.18 -16.14 20.71
N GLY A 146 -12.98 -16.35 20.18
CA GLY A 146 -12.59 -17.60 19.53
C GLY A 146 -13.49 -17.92 18.33
N ASP A 147 -13.78 -19.21 18.12
CA ASP A 147 -14.63 -19.71 17.01
C ASP A 147 -16.12 -19.73 17.34
N THR A 148 -16.53 -19.00 18.39
CA THR A 148 -17.94 -18.91 18.81
C THR A 148 -18.60 -17.67 18.22
N ASP A 149 -19.95 -17.60 18.25
CA ASP A 149 -20.73 -16.41 17.91
C ASP A 149 -20.80 -15.39 19.07
N ARG A 150 -20.15 -15.69 20.20
CA ARG A 150 -20.05 -14.75 21.32
C ARG A 150 -19.09 -13.62 20.99
N THR A 151 -19.47 -12.41 21.38
CA THR A 151 -18.67 -11.21 21.11
C THR A 151 -18.61 -10.33 22.35
N GLN A 152 -17.56 -9.50 22.44
CA GLN A 152 -17.39 -8.47 23.46
C GLN A 152 -17.33 -7.10 22.79
N SER A 153 -18.02 -6.10 23.37
CA SER A 153 -17.90 -4.71 22.92
C SER A 153 -16.51 -4.17 23.25
N ILE A 154 -15.91 -3.45 22.31
CA ILE A 154 -14.65 -2.74 22.50
C ILE A 154 -14.93 -1.25 22.38
N ASP A 155 -14.26 -0.43 23.18
CA ASP A 155 -14.27 1.02 22.98
C ASP A 155 -13.66 1.35 21.60
N ARG A 156 -14.50 1.83 20.68
CA ARG A 156 -14.08 2.18 19.32
C ARG A 156 -13.04 3.30 19.28
N ASN A 157 -12.96 4.13 20.33
CA ASN A 157 -11.97 5.21 20.41
C ASN A 157 -10.54 4.66 20.60
N LEU A 158 -10.40 3.39 21.00
CA LEU A 158 -9.13 2.67 21.08
C LEU A 158 -8.82 1.86 19.81
N CYS A 159 -9.69 1.90 18.80
CA CYS A 159 -9.55 1.15 17.56
C CYS A 159 -9.20 2.08 16.41
N LEU A 160 -8.22 1.68 15.60
CA LEU A 160 -7.78 2.40 14.42
C LEU A 160 -7.80 1.46 13.20
N LEU A 161 -8.32 1.94 12.09
CA LEU A 161 -8.31 1.22 10.82
C LEU A 161 -7.10 1.67 10.02
N VAL A 162 -6.15 0.75 9.84
CA VAL A 162 -4.88 1.05 9.20
C VAL A 162 -5.04 1.11 7.68
N GLN A 163 -4.40 2.11 7.08
CA GLN A 163 -4.33 2.30 5.64
C GLN A 163 -2.88 2.17 5.14
N THR A 164 -2.65 2.45 3.87
CA THR A 164 -1.33 2.67 3.26
C THR A 164 -1.31 4.03 2.55
N PRO A 165 -0.12 4.66 2.36
CA PRO A 165 1.21 4.10 2.49
C PRO A 165 1.65 3.90 3.94
N GLN A 166 2.34 2.81 4.22
CA GLN A 166 3.07 2.62 5.47
C GLN A 166 4.53 3.00 5.22
N VAL A 167 5.08 3.92 6.00
CA VAL A 167 6.37 4.56 5.69
C VAL A 167 7.37 4.32 6.82
N PHE A 168 8.56 3.90 6.45
CA PHE A 168 9.59 3.46 7.39
C PHE A 168 10.97 3.97 6.97
N PRO A 169 11.92 4.15 7.91
CA PRO A 169 13.33 4.19 7.57
C PRO A 169 13.72 2.92 6.81
N LEU A 170 14.44 3.06 5.69
CA LEU A 170 14.75 1.95 4.79
C LEU A 170 15.49 0.81 5.49
N ASN A 171 16.51 1.13 6.27
CA ASN A 171 17.28 0.15 7.04
C ASN A 171 16.42 -0.61 8.05
N ARG A 172 15.47 0.09 8.72
CA ARG A 172 14.57 -0.51 9.71
C ARG A 172 13.62 -1.51 9.05
N LEU A 173 13.04 -1.16 7.89
CA LEU A 173 12.14 -2.07 7.19
C LEU A 173 12.89 -3.27 6.61
N ARG A 174 14.08 -3.06 6.04
CA ARG A 174 14.94 -4.17 5.56
C ARG A 174 15.28 -5.15 6.67
N GLN A 175 15.65 -4.64 7.84
CA GLN A 175 15.90 -5.49 9.02
C GLN A 175 14.67 -6.30 9.38
N ALA A 176 13.49 -5.68 9.49
CA ALA A 176 12.24 -6.38 9.78
C ALA A 176 11.90 -7.46 8.74
N TYR A 177 12.16 -7.19 7.45
CA TYR A 177 11.94 -8.15 6.36
C TYR A 177 13.03 -9.23 6.21
N SER A 178 14.07 -9.21 7.05
CA SER A 178 15.06 -10.30 7.12
C SER A 178 14.55 -11.51 7.90
N GLN A 179 13.52 -11.36 8.73
CA GLN A 179 12.91 -12.46 9.47
C GLN A 179 12.10 -13.39 8.56
N PRO A 180 11.90 -14.67 8.97
CA PRO A 180 11.06 -15.60 8.22
C PRO A 180 9.59 -15.10 8.13
N TYR A 181 8.94 -15.39 7.01
CA TYR A 181 7.51 -15.10 6.84
C TYR A 181 6.66 -15.81 7.90
N GLN A 182 5.68 -15.08 8.43
CA GLN A 182 4.64 -15.60 9.33
C GLN A 182 3.27 -15.23 8.79
N SER A 183 2.28 -16.12 8.93
CA SER A 183 0.91 -15.89 8.46
C SER A 183 0.20 -14.73 9.19
N LEU A 184 0.71 -14.32 10.34
CA LEU A 184 0.24 -13.17 11.11
C LEU A 184 0.66 -11.82 10.52
N PHE A 185 1.58 -11.80 9.57
CA PHE A 185 2.01 -10.58 8.88
C PHE A 185 0.93 -10.11 7.90
N THR A 186 0.01 -9.30 8.39
CA THR A 186 -1.10 -8.76 7.60
C THR A 186 -0.74 -7.51 6.81
N ASP A 187 0.26 -6.76 7.28
CA ASP A 187 0.78 -5.51 6.71
C ASP A 187 2.26 -5.29 7.08
N ASP A 188 2.85 -4.18 6.69
CA ASP A 188 4.27 -3.89 6.91
C ASP A 188 4.54 -3.47 8.37
N ALA A 189 3.55 -2.85 9.01
CA ALA A 189 3.60 -2.49 10.43
C ALA A 189 3.76 -3.74 11.30
N SER A 190 2.94 -4.76 11.07
CA SER A 190 3.01 -6.04 11.82
C SER A 190 4.36 -6.75 11.65
N VAL A 191 5.02 -6.59 10.50
CA VAL A 191 6.39 -7.12 10.28
C VAL A 191 7.39 -6.36 11.13
N VAL A 192 7.28 -5.03 11.21
CA VAL A 192 8.18 -4.18 12.01
C VAL A 192 7.97 -4.42 13.50
N GLU A 193 6.72 -4.55 13.96
CA GLU A 193 6.38 -4.83 15.36
C GLU A 193 6.88 -6.20 15.81
N ALA A 194 6.79 -7.22 14.96
CA ALA A 194 7.32 -8.56 15.24
C ALA A 194 8.86 -8.57 15.41
N ASP A 195 9.57 -7.61 14.80
CA ASP A 195 11.01 -7.38 14.98
C ASP A 195 11.32 -6.38 16.12
N GLY A 196 10.36 -6.12 17.01
CA GLY A 196 10.52 -5.26 18.17
C GLY A 196 10.46 -3.75 17.89
N GLY A 197 10.00 -3.34 16.70
CA GLY A 197 9.78 -1.93 16.36
C GLY A 197 8.50 -1.37 16.96
N GLN A 198 8.40 -0.05 16.97
CA GLN A 198 7.20 0.69 17.34
C GLN A 198 6.69 1.45 16.13
N VAL A 199 5.37 1.58 16.03
CA VAL A 199 4.70 2.25 14.92
C VAL A 199 3.92 3.45 15.44
N GLU A 200 4.11 4.60 14.81
CA GLU A 200 3.37 5.83 15.05
C GLU A 200 2.26 5.99 14.03
N VAL A 201 1.23 6.74 14.37
CA VAL A 201 0.07 6.94 13.50
C VAL A 201 -0.07 8.39 13.07
N VAL A 202 -0.53 8.58 11.83
CA VAL A 202 -0.99 9.87 11.31
C VAL A 202 -2.45 9.75 10.88
N GLU A 203 -3.15 10.88 10.81
CA GLU A 203 -4.50 10.88 10.27
C GLU A 203 -4.47 10.56 8.77
N GLY A 204 -5.22 9.52 8.37
CA GLY A 204 -5.44 9.15 6.98
C GLY A 204 -6.61 9.91 6.35
N ASN A 205 -7.08 9.45 5.20
CA ASN A 205 -8.28 10.02 4.59
C ASN A 205 -9.30 8.91 4.26
N ARG A 206 -10.59 9.22 4.45
CA ARG A 206 -11.67 8.24 4.29
C ARG A 206 -11.82 7.74 2.86
N GLU A 207 -11.49 8.58 1.88
CA GLU A 207 -11.51 8.25 0.46
C GLU A 207 -10.44 7.23 0.07
N ASN A 208 -9.40 7.03 0.90
CA ASN A 208 -8.32 6.07 0.67
C ASN A 208 -8.79 4.62 0.85
N ILE A 209 -9.90 4.28 0.23
CA ILE A 209 -10.48 2.94 0.25
C ILE A 209 -9.62 1.96 -0.56
N LYS A 210 -9.60 0.70 -0.11
CA LYS A 210 -8.97 -0.39 -0.86
C LYS A 210 -10.03 -1.02 -1.78
N LEU A 211 -9.84 -0.91 -3.09
CA LEU A 211 -10.78 -1.44 -4.07
C LEU A 211 -10.75 -2.99 -4.04
N THR A 212 -11.71 -3.59 -3.33
CA THR A 212 -11.79 -5.04 -3.11
C THR A 212 -13.14 -5.64 -3.51
N THR A 213 -14.20 -4.86 -3.50
CA THR A 213 -15.57 -5.29 -3.73
C THR A 213 -16.23 -4.46 -4.85
N PRO A 214 -17.35 -4.93 -5.47
CA PRO A 214 -18.14 -4.12 -6.39
C PRO A 214 -18.64 -2.81 -5.78
N PHE A 215 -18.92 -2.78 -4.48
CA PHE A 215 -19.31 -1.56 -3.77
C PHE A 215 -18.18 -0.53 -3.76
N ASP A 216 -16.93 -0.95 -3.43
CA ASP A 216 -15.77 -0.05 -3.47
C ASP A 216 -15.60 0.56 -4.86
N TRP A 217 -15.90 -0.24 -5.90
CA TRP A 217 -15.82 0.20 -7.28
C TRP A 217 -16.86 1.28 -7.62
N ALA A 218 -18.10 1.11 -7.17
CA ALA A 218 -19.13 2.12 -7.34
C ALA A 218 -18.75 3.44 -6.64
N VAL A 219 -18.21 3.35 -5.43
CA VAL A 219 -17.69 4.53 -4.70
C VAL A 219 -16.52 5.17 -5.47
N ALA A 220 -15.59 4.37 -5.99
CA ALA A 220 -14.44 4.87 -6.76
C ALA A 220 -14.88 5.67 -8.01
N GLN A 221 -15.92 5.23 -8.70
CA GLN A 221 -16.49 5.95 -9.87
C GLN A 221 -17.01 7.35 -9.49
N LEU A 222 -17.51 7.52 -8.27
CA LEU A 222 -17.97 8.83 -7.76
C LEU A 222 -16.80 9.71 -7.33
N LEU A 223 -15.75 9.13 -6.73
CA LEU A 223 -14.58 9.88 -6.25
C LEU A 223 -13.68 10.40 -7.39
N CYS A 224 -13.75 9.82 -8.58
CA CYS A 224 -13.03 10.25 -9.77
C CYS A 224 -13.76 11.34 -10.57
N GLN A 225 -14.59 12.17 -9.95
CA GLN A 225 -15.28 13.26 -10.66
C GLN A 225 -14.33 14.40 -11.03
#